data_7481142a9800d36d6df75c67b1dc1b7e
#
_entry.id   7481142a9800d36d6df75c67b1dc1b7e
#
_cell.length_a   1.000
_cell.length_b   1.000
_cell.length_c   1.000
_cell.angle_alpha   90.00
_cell.angle_beta   90.00
_cell.angle_gamma   90.00
#
_symmetry.space_group_name_H-M   'P 1'
#
loop_
_entity.id
_entity.type
_entity.pdbx_description
1 polymer ?
#
loop_
_entity_poly.entity_id
_entity_poly.type
_entity_poly.pdbx_seq_one_letter_code
_entity_poly.pdbx_strand_id
1 'polypeptide(L)'
;QREISRRRRQRRLIIRFVSLLVILVLLLGGLGYEFLLKSNEIELVKAYDKTDSTFGLTTVSFDGDFSTSFASDLCVAPQEDVVLSDFSVEAVSAAIFSEADHQTVYAKAVHERRYPASLTKIMTCLVALKNGNLDEMVTVGDECRDIDVGSSVCEIQPGDVLSLRELLLGLMINSGNDAAMTIAKN
;
A
#
# COMPACT_ATOMS: atom_id res chain seq x y z
N GLN A 1 -10.56 -73.51 -10.75
CA GLN A 1 -10.05 -72.90 -9.48
C GLN A 1 -8.93 -71.93 -9.68
N ARG A 2 -8.01 -72.08 -10.62
CA ARG A 2 -6.88 -71.20 -10.87
C ARG A 2 -7.31 -69.81 -11.44
N GLU A 3 -8.34 -69.70 -12.23
CA GLU A 3 -8.84 -68.49 -12.84
C GLU A 3 -9.54 -67.58 -11.83
N ILE A 4 -10.31 -68.17 -10.92
CA ILE A 4 -11.02 -67.44 -9.85
C ILE A 4 -10.00 -66.82 -8.87
N SER A 5 -8.91 -67.52 -8.58
CA SER A 5 -7.85 -66.98 -7.71
C SER A 5 -7.08 -65.81 -8.36
N ARG A 6 -6.84 -65.86 -9.68
CA ARG A 6 -6.21 -64.76 -10.45
C ARG A 6 -7.11 -63.52 -10.46
N ARG A 7 -8.41 -63.65 -10.70
CA ARG A 7 -9.38 -62.55 -10.68
C ARG A 7 -9.49 -61.91 -9.29
N ARG A 8 -9.45 -62.69 -8.23
CA ARG A 8 -9.44 -62.19 -6.85
C ARG A 8 -8.16 -61.43 -6.52
N ARG A 9 -7.00 -61.87 -7.01
CA ARG A 9 -5.72 -61.23 -6.81
C ARG A 9 -5.64 -59.90 -7.59
N GLN A 10 -6.11 -59.86 -8.82
CA GLN A 10 -6.21 -58.65 -9.63
C GLN A 10 -7.14 -57.62 -9.00
N ARG A 11 -8.33 -58.01 -8.54
CA ARG A 11 -9.25 -57.09 -7.83
C ARG A 11 -8.61 -56.47 -6.58
N ARG A 12 -7.89 -57.27 -5.79
CA ARG A 12 -7.18 -56.74 -4.60
C ARG A 12 -6.07 -55.76 -4.96
N LEU A 13 -5.36 -55.98 -6.05
CA LEU A 13 -4.35 -55.07 -6.56
C LEU A 13 -4.98 -53.75 -7.05
N ILE A 14 -6.06 -53.81 -7.80
CA ILE A 14 -6.80 -52.66 -8.27
C ILE A 14 -7.34 -51.85 -7.09
N ILE A 15 -7.96 -52.51 -6.10
CA ILE A 15 -8.46 -51.81 -4.90
C ILE A 15 -7.33 -51.10 -4.15
N ARG A 16 -6.17 -51.76 -3.98
CA ARG A 16 -5.01 -51.16 -3.33
C ARG A 16 -4.47 -49.95 -4.12
N PHE A 17 -4.43 -50.07 -5.45
CA PHE A 17 -3.97 -48.99 -6.31
C PHE A 17 -4.91 -47.79 -6.26
N VAL A 18 -6.23 -48.04 -6.33
CA VAL A 18 -7.26 -46.97 -6.22
C VAL A 18 -7.21 -46.33 -4.84
N SER A 19 -7.06 -47.10 -3.76
CA SER A 19 -6.96 -46.50 -2.41
C SER A 19 -5.71 -45.64 -2.24
N LEU A 20 -4.56 -46.06 -2.79
CA LEU A 20 -3.33 -45.28 -2.79
C LEU A 20 -3.50 -43.99 -3.59
N LEU A 21 -4.16 -44.05 -4.73
CA LEU A 21 -4.43 -42.88 -5.58
C LEU A 21 -5.35 -41.88 -4.89
N VAL A 22 -6.39 -42.36 -4.19
CA VAL A 22 -7.29 -41.52 -3.39
C VAL A 22 -6.53 -40.83 -2.25
N ILE A 23 -5.68 -41.58 -1.53
CA ILE A 23 -4.84 -40.99 -0.46
C ILE A 23 -3.91 -39.94 -1.02
N LEU A 24 -3.28 -40.19 -2.18
CA LEU A 24 -2.40 -39.22 -2.83
C LEU A 24 -3.15 -37.96 -3.23
N VAL A 25 -4.36 -38.06 -3.78
CA VAL A 25 -5.19 -36.90 -4.14
C VAL A 25 -5.59 -36.09 -2.90
N LEU A 26 -5.95 -36.79 -1.79
CA LEU A 26 -6.27 -36.11 -0.53
C LEU A 26 -5.05 -35.38 0.07
N LEU A 27 -3.86 -35.99 0.00
CA LEU A 27 -2.62 -35.36 0.47
C LEU A 27 -2.25 -34.14 -0.39
N LEU A 28 -2.34 -34.27 -1.71
CA LEU A 28 -2.06 -33.15 -2.63
C LEU A 28 -3.10 -32.03 -2.49
N GLY A 29 -4.38 -32.39 -2.30
CA GLY A 29 -5.44 -31.44 -2.02
C GLY A 29 -5.26 -30.72 -0.69
N GLY A 30 -4.84 -31.43 0.36
CA GLY A 30 -4.52 -30.84 1.66
C GLY A 30 -3.32 -29.88 1.59
N LEU A 31 -2.23 -30.30 0.94
CA LEU A 31 -1.07 -29.44 0.72
C LEU A 31 -1.40 -28.21 -0.14
N GLY A 32 -2.21 -28.38 -1.19
CA GLY A 32 -2.67 -27.26 -2.02
C GLY A 32 -3.57 -26.30 -1.25
N TYR A 33 -4.44 -26.82 -0.39
CA TYR A 33 -5.30 -26.00 0.47
C TYR A 33 -4.49 -25.20 1.50
N GLU A 34 -3.54 -25.84 2.17
CA GLU A 34 -2.59 -25.16 3.08
C GLU A 34 -1.76 -24.08 2.37
N PHE A 35 -1.29 -24.38 1.16
CA PHE A 35 -0.53 -23.45 0.34
C PHE A 35 -1.40 -22.23 -0.07
N LEU A 36 -2.66 -22.47 -0.50
CA LEU A 36 -3.59 -21.39 -0.86
C LEU A 36 -4.01 -20.55 0.35
N LEU A 37 -4.20 -21.13 1.52
CA LEU A 37 -4.48 -20.38 2.74
C LEU A 37 -3.28 -19.54 3.18
N LYS A 38 -2.09 -20.12 3.11
CA LYS A 38 -0.85 -19.42 3.50
C LYS A 38 -0.42 -18.33 2.53
N SER A 39 -0.77 -18.47 1.23
CA SER A 39 -0.52 -17.43 0.23
C SER A 39 -1.49 -16.25 0.32
N ASN A 40 -2.63 -16.42 0.98
CA ASN A 40 -3.61 -15.35 1.23
C ASN A 40 -3.39 -14.62 2.57
N GLU A 41 -2.52 -15.12 3.44
CA GLU A 41 -1.98 -14.30 4.51
C GLU A 41 -0.94 -13.36 3.89
N ILE A 42 -1.42 -12.27 3.30
CA ILE A 42 -0.61 -11.08 3.17
C ILE A 42 -0.33 -10.68 4.61
N GLU A 43 0.87 -11.00 5.08
CA GLU A 43 1.41 -10.42 6.31
C GLU A 43 1.46 -8.91 6.04
N LEU A 44 0.36 -8.23 6.33
CA LEU A 44 0.33 -6.77 6.37
C LEU A 44 1.43 -6.45 7.38
N VAL A 45 2.55 -5.96 6.87
CA VAL A 45 3.59 -5.33 7.67
C VAL A 45 2.85 -4.57 8.75
N LYS A 46 3.06 -4.95 10.01
CA LYS A 46 2.33 -4.43 11.17
C LYS A 46 2.06 -2.95 10.95
N ALA A 47 0.80 -2.58 10.99
CA ALA A 47 0.43 -1.19 10.93
C ALA A 47 1.37 -0.43 11.86
N TYR A 48 2.01 0.61 11.36
CA TYR A 48 2.97 1.45 12.04
C TYR A 48 2.68 1.54 13.54
N ASP A 49 3.48 0.86 14.33
CA ASP A 49 3.39 0.91 15.80
C ASP A 49 4.16 2.15 16.24
N LYS A 50 3.42 3.18 16.63
CA LYS A 50 3.99 4.44 17.17
C LYS A 50 4.91 4.22 18.38
N THR A 51 4.92 3.03 18.97
CA THR A 51 5.73 2.68 20.12
C THR A 51 7.02 1.94 19.76
N ASP A 52 7.21 1.58 18.47
CA ASP A 52 8.41 0.88 18.05
C ASP A 52 9.56 1.89 17.85
N SER A 53 10.44 1.95 18.84
CA SER A 53 11.61 2.82 18.88
C SER A 53 12.69 2.50 17.81
N THR A 54 12.52 1.44 17.01
CA THR A 54 13.45 1.08 15.95
C THR A 54 13.44 2.05 14.77
N PHE A 55 12.40 2.89 14.65
CA PHE A 55 12.33 3.94 13.62
C PHE A 55 12.91 5.30 14.03
N GLY A 56 13.57 5.40 15.19
CA GLY A 56 14.22 6.65 15.60
C GLY A 56 13.29 7.85 15.84
N LEU A 57 11.97 7.64 15.75
CA LEU A 57 10.99 8.64 16.13
C LEU A 57 10.89 8.63 17.66
N THR A 58 11.72 9.43 18.30
CA THR A 58 11.46 9.86 19.67
C THR A 58 10.02 10.37 19.72
N THR A 59 9.23 9.78 20.60
CA THR A 59 7.91 10.30 20.95
C THR A 59 8.05 11.77 21.30
N VAL A 60 7.67 12.65 20.39
CA VAL A 60 7.47 14.06 20.71
C VAL A 60 6.27 14.08 21.63
N SER A 61 6.51 14.14 22.93
CA SER A 61 5.48 14.47 23.89
C SER A 61 5.09 15.92 23.60
N PHE A 62 3.91 16.11 23.06
CA PHE A 62 3.28 17.42 22.96
C PHE A 62 2.87 17.84 24.39
N ASP A 63 3.83 18.30 25.16
CA ASP A 63 3.55 19.04 26.38
C ASP A 63 3.45 20.52 25.98
N GLY A 64 2.21 21.00 26.03
CA GLY A 64 1.76 22.15 25.30
C GLY A 64 2.44 23.48 25.65
N ASP A 65 3.25 23.96 24.76
CA ASP A 65 3.33 25.39 24.49
C ASP A 65 3.21 25.61 22.98
N PHE A 66 2.03 26.06 22.54
CA PHE A 66 1.74 26.33 21.12
C PHE A 66 2.49 27.55 20.56
N SER A 67 3.45 28.10 21.29
CA SER A 67 4.29 29.21 20.87
C SER A 67 5.57 28.75 20.15
N THR A 68 5.92 27.46 20.17
CA THR A 68 7.01 26.96 19.34
C THR A 68 6.54 26.87 17.91
N SER A 69 7.29 27.48 17.02
CA SER A 69 7.06 27.47 15.58
C SER A 69 6.78 26.03 15.13
N PHE A 70 5.66 25.79 14.44
CA PHE A 70 5.26 24.51 13.84
C PHE A 70 6.38 23.81 13.05
N ALA A 71 7.42 24.52 12.72
CA ALA A 71 8.51 24.10 11.85
C ALA A 71 9.87 24.03 12.55
N SER A 72 9.96 24.15 13.89
CA SER A 72 11.26 24.15 14.59
C SER A 72 12.08 22.89 14.38
N ASP A 73 11.42 21.76 14.14
CA ASP A 73 12.05 20.46 13.94
C ASP A 73 12.05 20.00 12.47
N LEU A 74 11.59 20.85 11.55
CA LEU A 74 11.61 20.56 10.13
C LEU A 74 12.88 21.09 9.48
N CYS A 75 13.41 20.33 8.53
CA CYS A 75 14.46 20.83 7.64
C CYS A 75 13.91 21.95 6.78
N VAL A 76 14.52 23.11 6.85
CA VAL A 76 14.15 24.29 6.05
C VAL A 76 15.22 24.50 4.98
N ALA A 77 14.80 24.47 3.72
CA ALA A 77 15.71 24.78 2.63
C ALA A 77 16.09 26.26 2.65
N PRO A 78 17.38 26.62 2.48
CA PRO A 78 17.82 27.99 2.37
C PRO A 78 17.27 28.64 1.09
N GLN A 79 17.34 29.98 1.02
CA GLN A 79 16.91 30.73 -0.18
C GLN A 79 17.81 30.47 -1.39
N GLU A 80 19.08 30.18 -1.13
CA GLU A 80 20.08 29.88 -2.15
C GLU A 80 20.22 28.38 -2.35
N ASP A 81 20.63 27.96 -3.56
CA ASP A 81 20.92 26.59 -3.86
C ASP A 81 22.13 26.10 -3.06
N VAL A 82 22.01 24.87 -2.50
CA VAL A 82 23.12 24.17 -1.82
C VAL A 82 23.68 23.14 -2.79
N VAL A 83 24.89 23.38 -3.25
CA VAL A 83 25.54 22.58 -4.29
C VAL A 83 26.61 21.71 -3.67
N LEU A 84 26.66 20.44 -4.09
CA LEU A 84 27.76 19.50 -3.80
C LEU A 84 28.67 19.40 -5.02
N SER A 85 29.98 19.46 -4.81
CA SER A 85 30.99 19.57 -5.89
C SER A 85 30.91 18.47 -6.95
N ASP A 86 30.54 17.25 -6.55
CA ASP A 86 30.54 16.07 -7.41
C ASP A 86 29.16 15.43 -7.54
N PHE A 87 28.09 16.17 -7.23
CA PHE A 87 26.71 15.68 -7.26
C PHE A 87 25.82 16.61 -8.06
N SER A 88 25.12 16.06 -9.03
CA SER A 88 24.08 16.78 -9.77
C SER A 88 22.90 15.86 -10.07
N VAL A 89 21.71 16.44 -10.11
CA VAL A 89 20.48 15.74 -10.51
C VAL A 89 19.89 16.38 -11.76
N GLU A 90 19.34 15.57 -12.64
CA GLU A 90 18.64 16.06 -13.85
C GLU A 90 17.29 16.71 -13.52
N ALA A 91 16.73 16.42 -12.33
CA ALA A 91 15.48 17.02 -11.89
C ALA A 91 15.55 18.55 -11.92
N VAL A 92 14.44 19.19 -12.29
CA VAL A 92 14.32 20.67 -12.36
C VAL A 92 14.42 21.30 -10.99
N SER A 93 13.87 20.65 -9.95
CA SER A 93 14.01 21.03 -8.55
C SER A 93 14.28 19.79 -7.73
N ALA A 94 15.14 19.89 -6.72
CA ALA A 94 15.49 18.80 -5.84
C ALA A 94 15.95 19.30 -4.48
N ALA A 95 15.71 18.52 -3.43
CA ALA A 95 16.27 18.75 -2.11
C ALA A 95 16.64 17.44 -1.44
N ILE A 96 17.70 17.45 -0.65
CA ILE A 96 18.10 16.36 0.23
C ILE A 96 18.31 16.95 1.62
N PHE A 97 17.68 16.33 2.61
CA PHE A 97 17.75 16.75 4.00
C PHE A 97 18.38 15.63 4.83
N SER A 98 19.19 16.01 5.81
CA SER A 98 19.64 15.11 6.88
C SER A 98 18.60 15.16 7.99
N GLU A 99 17.94 14.04 8.27
CA GLU A 99 16.98 13.95 9.37
C GLU A 99 17.66 14.03 10.74
N ALA A 100 18.90 13.51 10.84
CA ALA A 100 19.65 13.50 12.09
C ALA A 100 20.08 14.91 12.53
N ASP A 101 20.45 15.77 11.57
CA ASP A 101 21.00 17.11 11.81
C ASP A 101 20.01 18.22 11.49
N HIS A 102 18.85 17.88 10.95
CA HIS A 102 17.83 18.81 10.44
C HIS A 102 18.39 19.84 9.43
N GLN A 103 19.39 19.42 8.65
CA GLN A 103 20.09 20.31 7.71
C GLN A 103 19.81 19.94 6.27
N THR A 104 19.83 20.96 5.43
CA THR A 104 19.79 20.78 3.97
C THR A 104 21.17 20.41 3.45
N VAL A 105 21.27 19.17 2.91
CA VAL A 105 22.51 18.65 2.32
C VAL A 105 22.66 19.08 0.87
N TYR A 106 21.53 19.15 0.15
CA TYR A 106 21.48 19.60 -1.24
C TYR A 106 20.17 20.35 -1.49
N ALA A 107 20.22 21.41 -2.24
CA ALA A 107 19.04 22.17 -2.65
C ALA A 107 19.24 22.75 -4.05
N LYS A 108 18.28 22.52 -4.94
CA LYS A 108 18.25 23.03 -6.30
C LYS A 108 16.87 23.56 -6.60
N ALA A 109 16.72 24.84 -6.82
CA ALA A 109 15.49 25.53 -7.19
C ALA A 109 14.28 25.14 -6.31
N VAL A 110 14.49 24.98 -4.99
CA VAL A 110 13.50 24.39 -4.06
C VAL A 110 12.32 25.33 -3.79
N HIS A 111 12.51 26.63 -3.96
CA HIS A 111 11.45 27.65 -3.78
C HIS A 111 10.68 27.98 -5.05
N GLU A 112 11.05 27.38 -6.18
CA GLU A 112 10.30 27.57 -7.41
C GLU A 112 8.98 26.82 -7.38
N ARG A 113 7.92 27.50 -7.82
CA ARG A 113 6.59 26.84 -7.91
C ARG A 113 6.59 25.77 -8.98
N ARG A 114 6.17 24.58 -8.59
CA ARG A 114 6.05 23.40 -9.46
C ARG A 114 4.68 22.76 -9.29
N TYR A 115 4.26 22.03 -10.30
CA TYR A 115 3.09 21.18 -10.20
C TYR A 115 3.48 19.91 -9.44
N PRO A 116 2.85 19.61 -8.30
CA PRO A 116 3.19 18.44 -7.49
C PRO A 116 2.71 17.13 -8.11
N ALA A 117 1.88 17.18 -9.14
CA ALA A 117 1.26 16.02 -9.77
C ALA A 117 0.65 15.08 -8.71
N SER A 118 0.91 13.78 -8.79
CA SER A 118 0.34 12.80 -7.86
C SER A 118 0.80 12.96 -6.40
N LEU A 119 1.79 13.76 -6.10
CA LEU A 119 2.13 14.10 -4.69
C LEU A 119 0.97 14.80 -3.97
N THR A 120 0.07 15.45 -4.70
CA THR A 120 -1.19 15.99 -4.15
C THR A 120 -2.01 14.95 -3.39
N LYS A 121 -1.93 13.68 -3.79
CA LYS A 121 -2.68 12.58 -3.16
C LYS A 121 -2.26 12.30 -1.71
N ILE A 122 -1.03 12.68 -1.33
CA ILE A 122 -0.58 12.62 0.06
C ILE A 122 -1.46 13.52 0.93
N MET A 123 -1.78 14.72 0.45
CA MET A 123 -2.66 15.65 1.18
C MET A 123 -4.10 15.13 1.20
N THR A 124 -4.61 14.61 0.09
CA THR A 124 -5.95 13.97 0.03
C THR A 124 -6.05 12.84 1.04
N CYS A 125 -5.06 11.96 1.08
CA CYS A 125 -4.99 10.86 2.04
C CYS A 125 -4.95 11.38 3.48
N LEU A 126 -4.12 12.36 3.79
CA LEU A 126 -4.02 12.95 5.12
C LEU A 126 -5.35 13.56 5.59
N VAL A 127 -6.03 14.29 4.71
CA VAL A 127 -7.33 14.92 5.03
C VAL A 127 -8.38 13.84 5.29
N ALA A 128 -8.44 12.82 4.44
CA ALA A 128 -9.38 11.70 4.60
C ALA A 128 -9.11 10.92 5.91
N LEU A 129 -7.85 10.66 6.25
CA LEU A 129 -7.48 9.99 7.50
C LEU A 129 -7.82 10.81 8.76
N LYS A 130 -7.79 12.14 8.66
CA LYS A 130 -8.10 13.02 9.79
C LYS A 130 -9.61 13.18 10.02
N ASN A 131 -10.43 13.09 8.98
CA ASN A 131 -11.83 13.46 9.04
C ASN A 131 -12.78 12.28 8.79
N GLY A 132 -12.31 11.22 8.12
CA GLY A 132 -13.13 10.05 7.76
C GLY A 132 -12.96 8.88 8.72
N ASN A 133 -13.90 7.93 8.59
CA ASN A 133 -13.82 6.62 9.24
C ASN A 133 -13.38 5.58 8.18
N LEU A 134 -12.27 4.91 8.42
CA LEU A 134 -11.69 3.94 7.48
C LEU A 134 -12.64 2.79 7.10
N ASP A 135 -13.54 2.43 7.99
CA ASP A 135 -14.49 1.32 7.81
C ASP A 135 -15.84 1.81 7.27
N GLU A 136 -15.98 3.12 7.00
CA GLU A 136 -17.17 3.69 6.37
C GLU A 136 -17.29 3.21 4.94
N MET A 137 -18.49 2.76 4.58
CA MET A 137 -18.81 2.30 3.23
C MET A 137 -19.27 3.46 2.37
N VAL A 138 -18.52 3.74 1.33
CA VAL A 138 -18.76 4.81 0.36
C VAL A 138 -19.36 4.21 -0.90
N THR A 139 -20.46 4.77 -1.37
CA THR A 139 -21.01 4.42 -2.68
C THR A 139 -20.40 5.34 -3.73
N VAL A 140 -19.69 4.75 -4.68
CA VAL A 140 -19.06 5.47 -5.80
C VAL A 140 -20.16 6.09 -6.69
N GLY A 141 -20.07 7.37 -6.92
CA GLY A 141 -20.97 8.09 -7.83
C GLY A 141 -20.34 8.39 -9.20
N ASP A 142 -20.97 9.22 -9.99
CA ASP A 142 -20.48 9.60 -11.31
C ASP A 142 -19.19 10.45 -11.27
N GLU A 143 -18.84 11.03 -10.12
CA GLU A 143 -17.60 11.79 -9.91
C GLU A 143 -16.34 11.00 -10.23
N CYS A 144 -16.36 9.67 -10.11
CA CYS A 144 -15.22 8.83 -10.46
C CYS A 144 -14.84 8.90 -11.95
N ARG A 145 -15.74 9.43 -12.80
CA ARG A 145 -15.52 9.63 -14.24
C ARG A 145 -15.05 11.03 -14.60
N ASP A 146 -15.12 11.96 -13.67
CA ASP A 146 -14.69 13.35 -13.87
C ASP A 146 -13.17 13.48 -13.73
N ILE A 147 -12.47 12.82 -14.62
CA ILE A 147 -11.01 12.72 -14.65
C ILE A 147 -10.47 12.97 -16.06
N ASP A 148 -9.27 13.54 -16.13
CA ASP A 148 -8.60 13.81 -17.40
C ASP A 148 -8.18 12.51 -18.13
N VAL A 149 -8.22 12.56 -19.43
CA VAL A 149 -7.78 11.44 -20.30
C VAL A 149 -6.30 11.15 -20.05
N GLY A 150 -5.97 9.89 -19.84
CA GLY A 150 -4.61 9.43 -19.55
C GLY A 150 -4.24 9.46 -18.07
N SER A 151 -5.17 9.81 -17.19
CA SER A 151 -4.99 9.70 -15.75
C SER A 151 -4.87 8.24 -15.28
N SER A 152 -4.09 8.02 -14.22
CA SER A 152 -4.11 6.73 -13.52
C SER A 152 -5.44 6.52 -12.81
N VAL A 153 -6.02 5.33 -12.95
CA VAL A 153 -7.32 4.95 -12.38
C VAL A 153 -7.27 3.60 -11.70
N CYS A 154 -8.19 3.37 -10.78
CA CYS A 154 -8.45 2.06 -10.17
C CYS A 154 -9.55 1.28 -10.90
N GLU A 155 -10.15 1.89 -11.95
CA GLU A 155 -11.25 1.34 -12.74
C GLU A 155 -12.55 1.12 -11.92
N ILE A 156 -12.73 1.87 -10.84
CA ILE A 156 -13.97 1.84 -10.06
C ILE A 156 -15.12 2.43 -10.88
N GLN A 157 -16.32 1.91 -10.65
CA GLN A 157 -17.52 2.28 -11.40
C GLN A 157 -18.59 2.90 -10.50
N PRO A 158 -19.42 3.79 -11.03
CA PRO A 158 -20.59 4.26 -10.30
C PRO A 158 -21.48 3.10 -9.84
N GLY A 159 -21.82 3.11 -8.55
CA GLY A 159 -22.58 2.05 -7.90
C GLY A 159 -21.73 1.03 -7.15
N ASP A 160 -20.41 1.03 -7.33
CA ASP A 160 -19.51 0.24 -6.47
C ASP A 160 -19.64 0.72 -5.02
N VAL A 161 -19.51 -0.20 -4.07
CA VAL A 161 -19.54 0.11 -2.65
C VAL A 161 -18.23 -0.35 -2.04
N LEU A 162 -17.39 0.60 -1.65
CA LEU A 162 -16.05 0.39 -1.14
C LEU A 162 -15.89 1.08 0.21
N SER A 163 -15.07 0.51 1.08
CA SER A 163 -14.67 1.18 2.30
C SER A 163 -13.73 2.36 2.00
N LEU A 164 -13.72 3.37 2.86
CA LEU A 164 -12.75 4.47 2.75
C LEU A 164 -11.30 3.93 2.74
N ARG A 165 -11.04 2.86 3.47
CA ARG A 165 -9.74 2.16 3.47
C ARG A 165 -9.36 1.65 2.07
N GLU A 166 -10.29 1.00 1.37
CA GLU A 166 -10.05 0.48 0.01
C GLU A 166 -9.84 1.61 -0.99
N LEU A 167 -10.62 2.68 -0.89
CA LEU A 167 -10.42 3.89 -1.69
C LEU A 167 -9.05 4.52 -1.45
N LEU A 168 -8.59 4.60 -0.20
CA LEU A 168 -7.25 5.10 0.14
C LEU A 168 -6.13 4.20 -0.38
N LEU A 169 -6.31 2.88 -0.38
CA LEU A 169 -5.35 1.96 -1.00
C LEU A 169 -5.29 2.20 -2.52
N GLY A 170 -6.42 2.32 -3.19
CA GLY A 170 -6.46 2.67 -4.61
C GLY A 170 -5.82 4.01 -4.91
N LEU A 171 -6.07 5.02 -4.08
CA LEU A 171 -5.47 6.34 -4.16
C LEU A 171 -3.94 6.28 -4.08
N MET A 172 -3.39 5.57 -3.09
CA MET A 172 -1.95 5.63 -2.78
C MET A 172 -1.11 4.61 -3.56
N ILE A 173 -1.64 3.41 -3.84
CA ILE A 173 -0.90 2.35 -4.54
C ILE A 173 -1.00 2.56 -6.06
N ASN A 174 -2.22 2.75 -6.55
CA ASN A 174 -2.48 2.85 -7.99
C ASN A 174 -2.45 4.30 -8.50
N SER A 175 -2.33 5.26 -7.57
CA SER A 175 -2.47 6.67 -7.88
C SER A 175 -3.81 6.99 -8.57
N GLY A 176 -4.90 6.30 -8.17
CA GLY A 176 -6.20 6.38 -8.81
C GLY A 176 -6.83 7.77 -8.66
N ASN A 177 -7.10 8.45 -9.78
CA ASN A 177 -7.80 9.72 -9.79
C ASN A 177 -9.30 9.53 -9.54
N ASP A 178 -9.88 8.44 -10.02
CA ASP A 178 -11.25 8.02 -9.74
C ASP A 178 -11.50 7.80 -8.23
N ALA A 179 -10.56 7.13 -7.55
CA ALA A 179 -10.59 6.99 -6.10
C ALA A 179 -10.44 8.35 -5.40
N ALA A 180 -9.57 9.25 -5.89
CA ALA A 180 -9.40 10.59 -5.35
C ALA A 180 -10.69 11.41 -5.43
N MET A 181 -11.39 11.40 -6.58
CA MET A 181 -12.66 12.10 -6.79
C MET A 181 -13.75 11.55 -5.89
N THR A 182 -13.84 10.23 -5.74
CA THR A 182 -14.80 9.58 -4.85
C THR A 182 -14.58 9.98 -3.38
N ILE A 183 -13.31 9.96 -2.92
CA ILE A 183 -12.95 10.39 -1.56
C ILE A 183 -13.30 11.86 -1.33
N ALA A 184 -13.02 12.73 -2.30
CA ALA A 184 -13.26 14.17 -2.16
C ALA A 184 -14.75 14.53 -2.14
N LYS A 185 -15.61 13.69 -2.70
CA LYS A 185 -17.07 13.88 -2.75
C LYS A 185 -17.77 13.41 -1.49
N ASN A 186 -17.23 12.40 -0.83
CA ASN A 186 -17.79 11.81 0.40
C ASN A 186 -17.47 12.68 1.61
#